data_7f7afc66d95c72eab40e6765f2cb7896
#
_entry.id   7f7afc66d95c72eab40e6765f2cb7896
#
_cell.length_a   1.000
_cell.length_b   1.000
_cell.length_c   1.000
_cell.angle_alpha   90.00
_cell.angle_beta   90.00
_cell.angle_gamma   90.00
#
_symmetry.space_group_name_H-M   'P 1'
#
loop_
_entity.id
_entity.type
_entity.pdbx_description
1 polymer ?
#
loop_
_entity_poly.entity_id
_entity_poly.type
_entity_poly.pdbx_seq_one_letter_code
_entity_poly.pdbx_strand_id
1 'polypeptide(L)'
;MATTRLRPRPALYTRVWTVRALLILFVAIGLLAQETPQYTFGTTVVSTSGFQGRIYLLKRNTHKLPRLEKMKSVGAIYTNTLNVSPRRFDEGFPGISDRFEWFAIDYTGRFWVEEPGEYRFNLLSDDGSRLSIDGQELIDNDGTHPPFAVGASAFLSRGVHSLRVAYFQGPRFEVALVLTVGAPGADWRVFNTDDFLPPKDPAEWVDGKISDVRHSRRGVN
;
A
#
# COMPACT_ATOMS: atom_id res chain seq x y z
N MET A 1 37.09 -74.87 -49.45
CA MET A 1 35.77 -74.49 -49.03
C MET A 1 35.88 -73.68 -47.76
N ALA A 2 35.75 -72.35 -47.87
CA ALA A 2 35.88 -71.41 -46.73
C ALA A 2 34.50 -70.81 -46.48
N THR A 3 33.95 -71.12 -45.33
CA THR A 3 32.65 -70.60 -44.87
C THR A 3 32.87 -69.29 -44.12
N THR A 4 32.50 -68.19 -44.74
CA THR A 4 32.51 -66.86 -44.14
C THR A 4 31.31 -66.68 -43.21
N ARG A 5 31.60 -66.53 -41.90
CA ARG A 5 30.56 -66.16 -40.92
C ARG A 5 30.35 -64.67 -40.89
N LEU A 6 29.15 -64.23 -41.25
CA LEU A 6 28.69 -62.85 -41.10
C LEU A 6 28.46 -62.55 -39.60
N ARG A 7 29.06 -61.47 -39.10
CA ARG A 7 28.80 -60.90 -37.77
C ARG A 7 27.54 -60.02 -37.82
N PRO A 8 26.65 -60.13 -36.87
CA PRO A 8 25.49 -59.21 -36.80
C PRO A 8 25.92 -57.80 -36.37
N ARG A 9 25.37 -56.78 -37.02
CA ARG A 9 25.54 -55.37 -36.70
C ARG A 9 24.80 -55.05 -35.39
N PRO A 10 25.37 -54.22 -34.47
CA PRO A 10 24.65 -53.79 -33.26
C PRO A 10 23.54 -52.79 -33.64
N ALA A 11 22.37 -52.96 -33.02
CA ALA A 11 21.18 -52.21 -33.25
C ALA A 11 21.30 -50.74 -32.80
N LEU A 12 20.99 -49.84 -33.70
CA LEU A 12 20.96 -48.37 -33.56
C LEU A 12 19.76 -47.86 -32.69
N TYR A 13 19.25 -48.67 -31.77
CA TYR A 13 18.00 -48.32 -31.04
C TYR A 13 18.24 -47.65 -29.68
N THR A 14 19.42 -47.58 -29.14
CA THR A 14 19.69 -47.07 -27.80
C THR A 14 19.91 -45.55 -27.72
N ARG A 15 20.13 -44.87 -28.85
CA ARG A 15 20.40 -43.43 -28.86
C ARG A 15 19.15 -42.54 -28.99
N VAL A 16 18.01 -43.08 -29.42
CA VAL A 16 16.78 -42.29 -29.65
C VAL A 16 15.99 -42.04 -28.35
N TRP A 17 16.10 -42.91 -27.36
CA TRP A 17 15.39 -42.81 -26.11
C TRP A 17 16.00 -41.75 -25.14
N THR A 18 17.29 -41.59 -25.13
CA THR A 18 17.98 -40.63 -24.27
C THR A 18 17.77 -39.19 -24.72
N VAL A 19 17.64 -38.94 -26.03
CA VAL A 19 17.36 -37.57 -26.54
C VAL A 19 15.91 -37.17 -26.30
N ARG A 20 14.96 -38.10 -26.39
CA ARG A 20 13.56 -37.82 -26.08
C ARG A 20 13.30 -37.59 -24.59
N ALA A 21 13.99 -38.31 -23.70
CA ALA A 21 13.88 -38.10 -22.26
C ALA A 21 14.48 -36.74 -21.81
N LEU A 22 15.59 -36.30 -22.43
CA LEU A 22 16.19 -35.00 -22.16
C LEU A 22 15.32 -33.82 -22.69
N LEU A 23 14.68 -33.99 -23.84
CA LEU A 23 13.75 -32.96 -24.40
C LEU A 23 12.48 -32.79 -23.53
N ILE A 24 11.96 -33.89 -22.98
CA ILE A 24 10.81 -33.83 -22.07
C ILE A 24 11.18 -33.19 -20.73
N LEU A 25 12.40 -33.43 -20.23
CA LEU A 25 12.87 -32.80 -18.98
C LEU A 25 13.09 -31.31 -19.13
N PHE A 26 13.57 -30.82 -20.28
CA PHE A 26 13.74 -29.38 -20.55
C PHE A 26 12.40 -28.67 -20.73
N VAL A 27 11.37 -29.30 -21.27
CA VAL A 27 10.04 -28.72 -21.40
C VAL A 27 9.33 -28.66 -20.04
N ALA A 28 9.59 -29.60 -19.12
CA ALA A 28 9.01 -29.60 -17.77
C ALA A 28 9.61 -28.54 -16.84
N ILE A 29 10.88 -28.14 -17.04
CA ILE A 29 11.53 -27.10 -16.25
C ILE A 29 11.12 -25.69 -16.72
N GLY A 30 10.70 -25.54 -17.99
CA GLY A 30 10.22 -24.27 -18.53
C GLY A 30 8.81 -23.86 -18.10
N LEU A 31 8.05 -24.75 -17.43
CA LEU A 31 6.65 -24.45 -17.02
C LEU A 31 6.51 -23.97 -15.56
N LEU A 32 7.61 -23.81 -14.83
CA LEU A 32 7.58 -23.48 -13.39
C LEU A 32 7.89 -22.02 -13.06
N ALA A 33 7.98 -21.14 -14.04
CA ALA A 33 8.23 -19.72 -13.77
C ALA A 33 7.57 -18.82 -14.83
N GLN A 34 6.27 -18.89 -14.97
CA GLN A 34 5.52 -17.77 -15.52
C GLN A 34 4.68 -17.18 -14.39
N GLU A 35 5.32 -16.34 -13.59
CA GLU A 35 4.59 -15.30 -12.87
C GLU A 35 3.96 -14.42 -13.94
N THR A 36 2.66 -14.58 -14.14
CA THR A 36 1.89 -13.67 -14.99
C THR A 36 1.97 -12.29 -14.37
N PRO A 37 2.53 -11.28 -15.06
CA PRO A 37 2.54 -9.93 -14.54
C PRO A 37 1.09 -9.48 -14.36
N GLN A 38 0.73 -9.18 -13.13
CA GLN A 38 -0.58 -8.69 -12.79
C GLN A 38 -0.62 -7.19 -13.10
N TYR A 39 -1.11 -6.84 -14.29
CA TYR A 39 -1.28 -5.44 -14.68
C TYR A 39 -2.64 -4.95 -14.19
N THR A 40 -2.65 -3.93 -13.37
CA THR A 40 -3.80 -3.06 -13.19
C THR A 40 -3.61 -1.80 -14.03
N PHE A 41 -4.68 -1.24 -14.56
CA PHE A 41 -4.70 -0.10 -15.48
C PHE A 41 -3.64 0.95 -15.13
N GLY A 42 -2.57 1.00 -15.92
CA GLY A 42 -1.61 2.10 -15.96
C GLY A 42 -0.65 2.27 -14.78
N THR A 43 -0.65 1.39 -13.79
CA THR A 43 0.27 1.45 -12.66
C THR A 43 0.74 0.08 -12.21
N THR A 44 2.00 0.03 -11.85
CA THR A 44 2.72 -1.11 -11.30
C THR A 44 1.98 -1.71 -10.11
N VAL A 45 1.99 -3.02 -10.09
CA VAL A 45 1.42 -3.92 -9.10
C VAL A 45 1.39 -3.38 -7.70
N VAL A 46 0.22 -3.45 -7.21
CA VAL A 46 -0.15 -3.23 -5.85
C VAL A 46 0.26 -4.42 -5.01
N SER A 47 1.11 -4.20 -4.05
CA SER A 47 1.28 -5.09 -2.93
C SER A 47 -0.08 -5.28 -2.24
N THR A 48 -0.43 -6.51 -1.90
CA THR A 48 -1.66 -6.83 -1.14
C THR A 48 -1.66 -6.17 0.25
N SER A 49 -0.54 -5.61 0.68
CA SER A 49 -0.32 -4.92 1.95
C SER A 49 -0.40 -3.39 1.87
N GLY A 50 -0.61 -2.80 0.69
CA GLY A 50 -0.64 -1.35 0.54
C GLY A 50 -1.97 -0.68 0.90
N PHE A 51 -1.97 0.65 0.83
CA PHE A 51 -3.21 1.43 0.90
C PHE A 51 -3.99 1.36 -0.41
N GLN A 52 -5.31 1.19 -0.31
CA GLN A 52 -6.25 1.49 -1.37
C GLN A 52 -6.86 2.87 -1.12
N GLY A 53 -6.65 3.82 -2.01
CA GLY A 53 -7.26 5.15 -1.98
C GLY A 53 -8.42 5.24 -2.97
N ARG A 54 -9.66 5.37 -2.48
CA ARG A 54 -10.84 5.62 -3.33
C ARG A 54 -10.96 7.11 -3.60
N ILE A 55 -11.12 7.49 -4.89
CA ILE A 55 -11.17 8.88 -5.34
C ILE A 55 -12.61 9.33 -5.47
N TYR A 56 -12.88 10.54 -4.99
CA TYR A 56 -14.20 11.19 -5.03
C TYR A 56 -14.08 12.60 -5.60
N LEU A 57 -15.07 13.01 -6.39
CA LEU A 57 -15.15 14.39 -6.89
C LEU A 57 -16.00 15.21 -5.93
N LEU A 58 -15.46 16.35 -5.51
CA LEU A 58 -16.12 17.27 -4.60
C LEU A 58 -16.78 18.43 -5.36
N LYS A 59 -17.80 19.00 -4.72
CA LYS A 59 -18.37 20.28 -5.16
C LYS A 59 -17.36 21.39 -4.89
N ARG A 60 -17.32 22.38 -5.79
CA ARG A 60 -16.57 23.61 -5.55
C ARG A 60 -17.00 24.25 -4.23
N ASN A 61 -16.03 24.84 -3.52
CA ASN A 61 -16.23 25.43 -2.19
C ASN A 61 -16.58 24.42 -1.08
N THR A 62 -16.16 23.17 -1.22
CA THR A 62 -16.15 22.23 -0.11
C THR A 62 -15.01 22.60 0.84
N HIS A 63 -15.34 22.90 2.11
CA HIS A 63 -14.37 23.37 3.11
C HIS A 63 -14.05 22.35 4.19
N LYS A 64 -14.67 21.18 4.14
CA LYS A 64 -14.47 20.07 5.08
C LYS A 64 -14.69 18.74 4.39
N LEU A 65 -14.09 17.70 4.93
CA LEU A 65 -14.31 16.33 4.48
C LEU A 65 -15.80 15.95 4.54
N PRO A 66 -16.43 15.62 3.43
CA PRO A 66 -17.79 15.11 3.42
C PRO A 66 -17.81 13.65 3.94
N ARG A 67 -19.00 13.09 4.12
CA ARG A 67 -19.17 11.66 4.39
C ARG A 67 -18.91 10.86 3.12
N LEU A 68 -17.64 10.46 2.90
CA LEU A 68 -17.19 9.80 1.69
C LEU A 68 -17.88 8.45 1.46
N GLU A 69 -18.29 7.75 2.53
CA GLU A 69 -19.04 6.50 2.48
C GLU A 69 -20.44 6.63 1.85
N LYS A 70 -20.97 7.86 1.76
CA LYS A 70 -22.25 8.17 1.08
C LYS A 70 -22.09 8.63 -0.37
N MET A 71 -20.85 8.71 -0.85
CA MET A 71 -20.51 9.19 -2.18
C MET A 71 -20.12 8.03 -3.09
N LYS A 72 -20.31 8.22 -4.40
CA LYS A 72 -19.81 7.27 -5.40
C LYS A 72 -18.36 7.62 -5.73
N SER A 73 -17.43 6.66 -5.57
CA SER A 73 -16.06 6.81 -6.02
C SER A 73 -15.98 6.79 -7.55
N VAL A 74 -15.03 7.54 -8.10
CA VAL A 74 -14.78 7.64 -9.55
C VAL A 74 -13.55 6.84 -9.98
N GLY A 75 -12.75 6.37 -9.03
CA GLY A 75 -11.55 5.57 -9.29
C GLY A 75 -10.90 5.12 -8.00
N ALA A 76 -9.77 4.43 -8.13
CA ALA A 76 -8.94 4.03 -7.01
C ALA A 76 -7.47 4.13 -7.38
N ILE A 77 -6.63 4.47 -6.40
CA ILE A 77 -5.18 4.43 -6.45
C ILE A 77 -4.66 3.52 -5.35
N TYR A 78 -3.43 3.06 -5.51
CA TYR A 78 -2.79 2.17 -4.56
C TYR A 78 -1.38 2.66 -4.27
N THR A 79 -0.95 2.60 -3.03
CA THR A 79 0.37 3.03 -2.60
C THR A 79 0.75 2.36 -1.28
N ASN A 80 2.03 2.20 -1.01
CA ASN A 80 2.52 1.71 0.28
C ASN A 80 2.81 2.85 1.27
N THR A 81 2.87 4.10 0.78
CA THR A 81 3.18 5.27 1.59
C THR A 81 2.25 6.42 1.27
N LEU A 82 1.98 7.28 2.25
CA LEU A 82 1.42 8.61 2.04
C LEU A 82 2.56 9.61 2.22
N ASN A 83 3.19 10.01 1.12
CA ASN A 83 4.39 10.87 1.13
C ASN A 83 4.37 11.88 -0.02
N VAL A 84 3.34 12.71 -0.04
CA VAL A 84 3.24 13.86 -0.95
C VAL A 84 3.68 15.09 -0.17
N SER A 85 4.96 15.45 -0.29
CA SER A 85 5.51 16.65 0.33
C SER A 85 4.86 17.92 -0.20
N PRO A 86 4.77 18.99 0.59
CA PRO A 86 4.21 20.26 0.14
C PRO A 86 4.80 20.71 -1.19
N ARG A 87 3.94 20.96 -2.16
CA ARG A 87 4.27 21.42 -3.50
C ARG A 87 3.14 22.27 -4.07
N ARG A 88 3.43 22.98 -5.14
CA ARG A 88 2.42 23.77 -5.83
C ARG A 88 1.29 22.86 -6.33
N PHE A 89 0.05 23.35 -6.30
CA PHE A 89 -1.13 22.58 -6.73
C PHE A 89 -1.04 22.13 -8.20
N ASP A 90 -0.40 22.93 -9.07
CA ASP A 90 -0.24 22.64 -10.50
C ASP A 90 0.80 21.53 -10.81
N GLU A 91 1.58 21.14 -9.82
CA GLU A 91 2.39 19.92 -9.90
C GLU A 91 1.56 18.65 -9.71
N GLY A 92 0.31 18.79 -9.28
CA GLY A 92 -0.66 17.73 -9.16
C GLY A 92 -0.47 16.80 -7.96
N PHE A 93 -1.48 15.99 -7.73
CA PHE A 93 -1.44 14.94 -6.72
C PHE A 93 -1.20 13.57 -7.40
N PRO A 94 -0.25 12.76 -6.93
CA PRO A 94 0.07 11.47 -7.54
C PRO A 94 -1.16 10.57 -7.68
N GLY A 95 -1.40 10.07 -8.91
CA GLY A 95 -2.56 9.23 -9.23
C GLY A 95 -3.85 9.99 -9.51
N ILE A 96 -3.86 11.32 -9.39
CA ILE A 96 -4.98 12.17 -9.82
C ILE A 96 -4.59 12.87 -11.12
N SER A 97 -5.25 12.54 -12.21
CA SER A 97 -5.09 13.19 -13.51
C SER A 97 -6.25 14.14 -13.78
N ASP A 98 -6.00 15.17 -14.56
CA ASP A 98 -6.98 16.13 -15.07
C ASP A 98 -7.77 16.91 -14.01
N ARG A 99 -7.33 16.84 -12.73
CA ARG A 99 -7.95 17.56 -11.63
C ARG A 99 -6.94 17.96 -10.57
N PHE A 100 -6.89 19.24 -10.24
CA PHE A 100 -5.97 19.81 -9.24
C PHE A 100 -6.69 20.31 -7.97
N GLU A 101 -8.01 20.43 -8.02
CA GLU A 101 -8.85 20.97 -6.95
C GLU A 101 -10.13 20.15 -6.82
N TRP A 102 -10.74 20.19 -5.66
CA TRP A 102 -12.07 19.66 -5.39
C TRP A 102 -12.19 18.16 -5.61
N PHE A 103 -11.26 17.43 -5.02
CA PHE A 103 -11.31 15.99 -4.93
C PHE A 103 -11.04 15.53 -3.48
N ALA A 104 -11.41 14.31 -3.19
CA ALA A 104 -11.05 13.64 -1.95
C ALA A 104 -10.54 12.24 -2.24
N ILE A 105 -9.73 11.72 -1.34
CA ILE A 105 -9.26 10.35 -1.38
C ILE A 105 -9.47 9.73 0.00
N ASP A 106 -10.09 8.55 0.03
CA ASP A 106 -10.27 7.75 1.23
C ASP A 106 -9.32 6.55 1.18
N TYR A 107 -8.18 6.69 1.83
CA TYR A 107 -7.18 5.63 1.94
C TYR A 107 -7.55 4.67 3.05
N THR A 108 -7.56 3.39 2.75
CA THR A 108 -7.73 2.31 3.72
C THR A 108 -6.62 1.28 3.56
N GLY A 109 -6.14 0.75 4.66
CA GLY A 109 -5.10 -0.27 4.68
C GLY A 109 -5.11 -1.02 6.00
N ARG A 110 -4.22 -2.01 6.09
CA ARG A 110 -3.95 -2.75 7.31
C ARG A 110 -2.45 -2.78 7.55
N PHE A 111 -2.06 -2.88 8.81
CA PHE A 111 -0.68 -3.00 9.20
C PHE A 111 -0.56 -3.90 10.43
N TRP A 112 0.58 -4.57 10.58
CA TRP A 112 0.88 -5.43 11.70
C TRP A 112 1.73 -4.68 12.72
N VAL A 113 1.38 -4.78 13.99
CA VAL A 113 2.19 -4.33 15.10
C VAL A 113 2.82 -5.57 15.75
N GLU A 114 4.14 -5.71 15.69
CA GLU A 114 4.87 -6.77 16.36
C GLU A 114 5.17 -6.39 17.82
N GLU A 115 5.68 -5.20 18.05
CA GLU A 115 6.06 -4.66 19.35
C GLU A 115 4.92 -3.81 19.91
N PRO A 116 4.17 -4.29 20.93
CA PRO A 116 3.13 -3.47 21.54
C PRO A 116 3.73 -2.26 22.27
N GLY A 117 3.07 -1.12 22.17
CA GLY A 117 3.56 0.09 22.82
C GLY A 117 2.90 1.38 22.34
N GLU A 118 3.43 2.51 22.77
CA GLU A 118 2.97 3.82 22.36
C GLU A 118 3.56 4.20 21.00
N TYR A 119 2.69 4.23 19.99
CA TYR A 119 3.00 4.70 18.64
C TYR A 119 2.57 6.16 18.50
N ARG A 120 3.46 6.97 17.93
CA ARG A 120 3.21 8.38 17.64
C ARG A 120 2.95 8.55 16.17
N PHE A 121 1.94 9.32 15.79
CA PHE A 121 1.59 9.61 14.41
C PHE A 121 1.58 11.10 14.17
N ASN A 122 1.97 11.53 12.99
CA ASN A 122 1.87 12.90 12.56
C ASN A 122 1.35 12.94 11.13
N LEU A 123 0.27 13.70 10.90
CA LEU A 123 -0.40 13.83 9.61
C LEU A 123 -0.29 15.28 9.15
N LEU A 124 0.51 15.50 8.12
CA LEU A 124 0.65 16.78 7.43
C LEU A 124 -0.22 16.73 6.18
N SER A 125 -1.05 17.75 5.99
CA SER A 125 -1.88 17.88 4.77
C SER A 125 -2.10 19.33 4.36
N ASP A 126 -2.40 19.53 3.11
CA ASP A 126 -3.03 20.67 2.46
C ASP A 126 -4.00 20.11 1.40
N ASP A 127 -5.31 20.26 1.53
CA ASP A 127 -6.05 20.82 2.67
C ASP A 127 -6.29 19.77 3.78
N GLY A 128 -7.55 19.49 4.07
CA GLY A 128 -7.96 18.75 5.23
C GLY A 128 -7.76 17.25 5.16
N SER A 129 -7.44 16.67 6.31
CA SER A 129 -7.28 15.23 6.47
C SER A 129 -7.71 14.72 7.85
N ARG A 130 -7.99 13.41 7.93
CA ARG A 130 -8.24 12.69 9.20
C ARG A 130 -7.58 11.34 9.19
N LEU A 131 -7.01 10.93 10.33
CA LEU A 131 -6.47 9.60 10.56
C LEU A 131 -7.34 8.87 11.57
N SER A 132 -7.71 7.63 11.23
CA SER A 132 -8.34 6.70 12.17
C SER A 132 -7.57 5.37 12.19
N ILE A 133 -7.45 4.77 13.36
CA ILE A 133 -6.92 3.43 13.58
C ILE A 133 -7.98 2.61 14.31
N ASP A 134 -8.28 1.41 13.82
CA ASP A 134 -9.31 0.50 14.31
C ASP A 134 -10.69 1.18 14.47
N GLY A 135 -11.00 2.09 13.55
CA GLY A 135 -12.23 2.87 13.56
C GLY A 135 -12.26 4.01 14.59
N GLN A 136 -11.25 4.17 15.42
CA GLN A 136 -11.11 5.29 16.34
C GLN A 136 -10.37 6.44 15.68
N GLU A 137 -10.96 7.64 15.67
CA GLU A 137 -10.32 8.85 15.16
C GLU A 137 -9.14 9.23 16.06
N LEU A 138 -7.95 9.30 15.47
CA LEU A 138 -6.71 9.63 16.15
C LEU A 138 -6.26 11.05 15.86
N ILE A 139 -6.42 11.52 14.61
CA ILE A 139 -6.07 12.87 14.19
C ILE A 139 -7.24 13.48 13.40
N ASP A 140 -7.67 14.66 13.81
CA ASP A 140 -8.55 15.53 13.04
C ASP A 140 -7.75 16.78 12.60
N ASN A 141 -7.37 16.81 11.32
CA ASN A 141 -6.74 17.93 10.63
C ASN A 141 -7.64 18.43 9.50
N ASP A 142 -8.99 18.35 9.69
CA ASP A 142 -9.96 18.72 8.69
C ASP A 142 -10.12 20.24 8.59
N GLY A 143 -10.39 20.70 7.39
CA GLY A 143 -10.62 22.11 7.06
C GLY A 143 -9.78 22.57 5.88
N THR A 144 -10.06 23.78 5.40
CA THR A 144 -9.24 24.44 4.37
C THR A 144 -8.10 25.19 5.07
N HIS A 145 -6.85 24.82 4.81
CA HIS A 145 -5.66 25.41 5.43
C HIS A 145 -4.41 25.13 4.58
N PRO A 146 -3.35 25.96 4.69
CA PRO A 146 -2.05 25.66 4.09
C PRO A 146 -1.44 24.39 4.71
N PRO A 147 -0.31 23.87 4.19
CA PRO A 147 0.34 22.70 4.76
C PRO A 147 0.51 22.81 6.27
N PHE A 148 -0.18 21.97 6.99
CA PHE A 148 -0.18 21.94 8.45
C PHE A 148 -0.16 20.51 8.97
N ALA A 149 0.57 20.28 10.06
CA ALA A 149 0.73 18.97 10.65
C ALA A 149 0.05 18.88 12.01
N VAL A 150 -0.67 17.80 12.25
CA VAL A 150 -1.26 17.45 13.55
C VAL A 150 -0.75 16.10 13.99
N GLY A 151 -0.30 16.01 15.25
CA GLY A 151 0.20 14.78 15.84
C GLY A 151 -0.77 14.19 16.86
N ALA A 152 -0.61 12.90 17.09
CA ALA A 152 -1.27 12.18 18.17
C ALA A 152 -0.47 10.91 18.51
N SER A 153 -0.74 10.30 19.68
CA SER A 153 -0.21 8.99 20.02
C SER A 153 -1.31 8.06 20.52
N ALA A 154 -1.07 6.77 20.41
CA ALA A 154 -1.93 5.73 20.94
C ALA A 154 -1.11 4.51 21.33
N PHE A 155 -1.56 3.77 22.32
CA PHE A 155 -1.04 2.45 22.59
C PHE A 155 -1.66 1.46 21.60
N LEU A 156 -0.81 0.73 20.87
CA LEU A 156 -1.21 -0.34 19.97
C LEU A 156 -0.72 -1.68 20.54
N SER A 157 -1.63 -2.66 20.66
CA SER A 157 -1.25 -4.02 21.03
C SER A 157 -0.61 -4.76 19.84
N ARG A 158 0.03 -5.89 20.09
CA ARG A 158 0.44 -6.79 19.01
C ARG A 158 -0.77 -7.24 18.22
N GLY A 159 -0.67 -7.23 16.89
CA GLY A 159 -1.74 -7.72 16.00
C GLY A 159 -1.96 -6.86 14.75
N VAL A 160 -3.00 -7.23 14.00
CA VAL A 160 -3.43 -6.51 12.81
C VAL A 160 -4.26 -5.30 13.22
N HIS A 161 -3.88 -4.13 12.73
CA HIS A 161 -4.64 -2.89 12.89
C HIS A 161 -5.16 -2.39 11.54
N SER A 162 -6.36 -1.85 11.53
CA SER A 162 -6.89 -1.12 10.38
C SER A 162 -6.45 0.33 10.45
N LEU A 163 -6.13 0.93 9.28
CA LEU A 163 -5.77 2.33 9.17
C LEU A 163 -6.60 2.96 8.06
N ARG A 164 -7.15 4.16 8.34
CA ARG A 164 -7.86 4.97 7.36
C ARG A 164 -7.33 6.40 7.41
N VAL A 165 -6.98 6.94 6.24
CA VAL A 165 -6.71 8.37 6.06
C VAL A 165 -7.70 8.92 5.04
N ALA A 166 -8.59 9.80 5.48
CA ALA A 166 -9.42 10.59 4.60
C ALA A 166 -8.73 11.93 4.33
N TYR A 167 -8.67 12.34 3.06
CA TYR A 167 -8.01 13.56 2.60
C TYR A 167 -8.90 14.28 1.59
N PHE A 168 -8.90 15.61 1.59
CA PHE A 168 -9.46 16.38 0.50
C PHE A 168 -8.55 17.54 0.10
N GLN A 169 -8.55 17.84 -1.20
CA GLN A 169 -7.97 19.01 -1.80
C GLN A 169 -9.08 19.99 -2.17
N GLY A 170 -9.02 21.18 -1.62
CA GLY A 170 -9.95 22.28 -1.88
C GLY A 170 -9.40 23.27 -2.91
N PRO A 171 -9.29 24.57 -2.57
CA PRO A 171 -8.83 25.60 -3.51
C PRO A 171 -7.33 25.49 -3.81
N ARG A 172 -6.91 26.17 -4.87
CA ARG A 172 -5.51 26.28 -5.33
C ARG A 172 -4.63 26.81 -4.23
N PHE A 173 -3.37 26.52 -4.32
CA PHE A 173 -2.14 27.06 -3.73
C PHE A 173 -1.11 25.95 -3.61
N GLU A 174 -1.25 25.05 -2.69
CA GLU A 174 -0.36 23.92 -2.47
C GLU A 174 -1.16 22.62 -2.38
N VAL A 175 -0.45 21.52 -2.37
CA VAL A 175 -0.97 20.18 -2.16
C VAL A 175 0.02 19.40 -1.31
N ALA A 176 -0.45 18.71 -0.28
CA ALA A 176 0.39 17.89 0.59
C ALA A 176 -0.42 16.76 1.25
N LEU A 177 0.22 15.61 1.42
CA LEU A 177 -0.27 14.55 2.29
C LEU A 177 0.89 13.66 2.73
N VAL A 178 1.34 13.81 3.98
CA VAL A 178 2.41 12.99 4.55
C VAL A 178 1.98 12.40 5.87
N LEU A 179 2.02 11.08 5.96
CA LEU A 179 1.84 10.36 7.21
C LEU A 179 3.20 9.86 7.71
N THR A 180 3.57 10.26 8.92
CA THR A 180 4.76 9.76 9.60
C THR A 180 4.39 9.01 10.87
N VAL A 181 5.27 8.08 11.27
CA VAL A 181 5.13 7.26 12.47
C VAL A 181 6.42 7.21 13.25
N GLY A 182 6.32 7.24 14.57
CA GLY A 182 7.39 6.91 15.51
C GLY A 182 6.95 5.71 16.33
N ALA A 183 7.54 4.54 16.09
CA ALA A 183 7.34 3.33 16.90
C ALA A 183 7.96 3.52 18.30
N PRO A 184 7.65 2.67 19.28
CA PRO A 184 8.25 2.74 20.62
C PRO A 184 9.78 2.78 20.54
N GLY A 185 10.39 3.82 21.14
CA GLY A 185 11.84 4.00 21.16
C GLY A 185 12.51 4.30 19.80
N ALA A 186 11.75 4.46 18.72
CA ALA A 186 12.29 4.74 17.40
C ALA A 186 12.09 6.19 16.97
N ASP A 187 12.93 6.64 16.02
CA ASP A 187 12.80 7.94 15.38
C ASP A 187 11.59 8.02 14.44
N TRP A 188 11.22 9.24 14.07
CA TRP A 188 10.18 9.51 13.11
C TRP A 188 10.59 9.07 11.70
N ARG A 189 9.67 8.40 11.00
CA ARG A 189 9.81 8.05 9.59
C ARG A 189 8.48 8.13 8.86
N VAL A 190 8.51 8.21 7.53
CA VAL A 190 7.29 8.06 6.72
C VAL A 190 6.70 6.69 6.99
N PHE A 191 5.38 6.67 7.22
CA PHE A 191 4.66 5.39 7.37
C PHE A 191 4.67 4.64 6.04
N ASN A 192 5.20 3.42 6.08
CA ASN A 192 5.21 2.51 4.95
C ASN A 192 4.60 1.17 5.38
N THR A 193 3.57 0.70 4.69
CA THR A 193 2.92 -0.56 5.00
C THR A 193 3.87 -1.76 4.93
N ASP A 194 4.92 -1.69 4.10
CA ASP A 194 5.90 -2.77 3.96
C ASP A 194 6.80 -2.93 5.22
N ASP A 195 6.86 -1.92 6.08
CA ASP A 195 7.56 -1.99 7.36
C ASP A 195 6.74 -2.69 8.47
N PHE A 196 5.47 -2.97 8.20
CA PHE A 196 4.48 -3.48 9.15
C PHE A 196 3.77 -4.72 8.60
N LEU A 197 4.55 -5.64 8.03
CA LEU A 197 4.03 -6.89 7.48
C LEU A 197 3.73 -7.89 8.60
N PRO A 198 2.64 -8.66 8.49
CA PRO A 198 2.31 -9.70 9.45
C PRO A 198 3.27 -10.91 9.33
N PRO A 199 3.31 -11.79 10.34
CA PRO A 199 4.01 -13.07 10.26
C PRO A 199 3.59 -13.85 9.02
N LYS A 200 4.51 -14.67 8.50
CA LYS A 200 4.25 -15.52 7.31
C LYS A 200 3.19 -16.59 7.58
N ASP A 201 3.10 -17.07 8.82
CA ASP A 201 2.10 -18.05 9.22
C ASP A 201 0.80 -17.31 9.62
N PRO A 202 -0.30 -17.47 8.87
CA PRO A 202 -1.57 -16.85 9.24
C PRO A 202 -2.14 -17.32 10.59
N ALA A 203 -1.70 -18.47 11.11
CA ALA A 203 -2.12 -18.96 12.42
C ALA A 203 -1.61 -18.08 13.58
N GLU A 204 -0.58 -17.27 13.35
CA GLU A 204 -0.05 -16.31 14.32
C GLU A 204 -0.81 -14.97 14.33
N TRP A 205 -1.71 -14.76 13.36
CA TRP A 205 -2.39 -13.49 13.22
C TRP A 205 -3.46 -13.33 14.30
N VAL A 206 -3.42 -12.19 14.96
CA VAL A 206 -4.40 -11.76 15.95
C VAL A 206 -4.87 -10.35 15.62
N ASP A 207 -6.08 -10.03 16.04
CA ASP A 207 -6.57 -8.65 15.95
C ASP A 207 -5.90 -7.78 16.99
N GLY A 208 -5.36 -6.65 16.54
CA GLY A 208 -4.81 -5.62 17.39
C GLY A 208 -5.90 -4.82 18.11
N LYS A 209 -5.50 -4.07 19.13
CA LYS A 209 -6.38 -3.16 19.88
C LYS A 209 -5.66 -1.83 20.10
N ILE A 210 -6.39 -0.75 19.88
CA ILE A 210 -5.96 0.61 20.21
C ILE A 210 -6.49 1.03 21.57
N SER A 211 -5.66 1.73 22.34
CA SER A 211 -6.04 2.37 23.62
C SER A 211 -5.22 3.64 23.86
N ASP A 212 -5.49 4.33 24.99
CA ASP A 212 -4.72 5.49 25.48
C ASP A 212 -4.43 6.55 24.41
N VAL A 213 -5.43 6.88 23.60
CA VAL A 213 -5.32 7.90 22.56
C VAL A 213 -5.06 9.27 23.19
N ARG A 214 -3.98 9.91 22.74
CA ARG A 214 -3.57 11.25 23.18
C ARG A 214 -3.41 12.16 21.97
N HIS A 215 -4.19 13.21 21.92
CA HIS A 215 -4.09 14.24 20.89
C HIS A 215 -3.03 15.25 21.28
N SER A 216 -2.15 15.63 20.35
CA SER A 216 -1.29 16.79 20.59
C SER A 216 -2.19 18.03 20.62
N ARG A 217 -1.95 18.92 21.59
CA ARG A 217 -2.60 20.23 21.55
C ARG A 217 -2.15 20.94 20.28
N ARG A 218 -3.10 21.45 19.49
CA ARG A 218 -2.77 22.36 18.39
C ARG A 218 -1.87 23.45 19.00
N GLY A 219 -0.61 23.50 18.57
CA GLY A 219 0.30 24.54 18.97
C GLY A 219 -0.29 25.89 18.55
N VAL A 220 -0.72 26.66 19.50
CA VAL A 220 -0.92 28.10 19.31
C VAL A 220 0.50 28.70 19.34
N ASN A 221 1.05 28.94 18.17
CA ASN A 221 2.18 29.84 17.98
C ASN A 221 1.70 31.11 17.31
#